data_90745ba89e2df84d1d2f146e64919107
#
_entry.id   90745ba89e2df84d1d2f146e64919107
#
_cell.length_a   1.000
_cell.length_b   1.000
_cell.length_c   1.000
_cell.angle_alpha   90.00
_cell.angle_beta   90.00
_cell.angle_gamma   90.00
#
_symmetry.space_group_name_H-M   'P 1'
#
loop_
_entity.id
_entity.type
_entity.pdbx_description
1 polymer ?
#
loop_
_entity_poly.entity_id
_entity_poly.type
_entity_poly.pdbx_seq_one_letter_code
_entity_poly.pdbx_strand_id
1 'polypeptide(L)'
;EIDADSQMINGSSTSGIAGDITKTTSTGTSNTSGIVNIVKNMDPLTEIKTSGILPIDPLSAKSSLFTTSTDQTSKYLLETRSKYINLASFYGSDYFLSRLGYDESSEWNRARRLGDAYYEYLIVTRAISDKLGTRFINGLSDKELMKAMLDNSVDVQKDLQLTVGVSLTKDQVKALKSDIIWYEYEVVDGQKVLVPKVYLSQTTLASIEVDGRNKIVGLELTAINADEIRNNGQLIGNGGVTYINAGR
;
A
#
# COMPACT_ATOMS: atom_id res chain seq x y z
N GLU A 1 8.90 -17.59 14.08
CA GLU A 1 8.63 -18.20 15.40
C GLU A 1 9.33 -17.38 16.46
N ILE A 2 8.61 -16.92 17.48
CA ILE A 2 9.14 -16.20 18.63
C ILE A 2 8.90 -17.13 19.83
N ASP A 3 9.95 -17.61 20.41
CA ASP A 3 9.92 -18.43 21.61
C ASP A 3 10.69 -17.70 22.72
N ALA A 4 10.03 -17.41 23.81
CA ALA A 4 10.60 -16.63 24.90
C ALA A 4 10.08 -17.13 26.26
N ASP A 5 11.02 -17.43 27.16
CA ASP A 5 10.76 -17.58 28.61
C ASP A 5 10.51 -16.20 29.25
N SER A 6 9.89 -15.29 28.53
CA SER A 6 9.74 -13.89 28.94
C SER A 6 8.44 -13.32 28.42
N GLN A 7 8.09 -12.21 28.99
CA GLN A 7 6.92 -11.42 28.61
C GLN A 7 7.12 -10.79 27.24
N MET A 8 6.17 -10.99 26.33
CA MET A 8 6.11 -10.28 25.06
C MET A 8 5.12 -9.12 25.18
N ILE A 9 5.58 -7.91 24.88
CA ILE A 9 4.76 -6.69 24.87
C ILE A 9 4.68 -6.18 23.44
N ASN A 10 3.47 -6.11 22.90
CA ASN A 10 3.17 -5.50 21.60
C ASN A 10 2.37 -4.22 21.81
N GLY A 11 2.94 -3.09 21.40
CA GLY A 11 2.35 -1.77 21.56
C GLY A 11 3.12 -0.86 22.52
N SER A 12 2.86 0.44 22.48
CA SER A 12 3.45 1.38 23.44
C SER A 12 2.67 1.34 24.75
N SER A 13 3.33 1.02 25.82
CA SER A 13 2.90 1.47 27.14
C SER A 13 3.46 2.88 27.39
N THR A 14 2.86 3.65 28.27
CA THR A 14 3.37 4.97 28.70
C THR A 14 4.79 4.94 29.27
N SER A 15 5.35 3.77 29.48
CA SER A 15 6.74 3.53 29.85
C SER A 15 7.58 3.03 28.67
N GLY A 16 7.14 3.31 27.47
CA GLY A 16 7.80 3.25 26.18
C GLY A 16 8.95 2.30 26.05
N ILE A 17 8.74 1.02 25.90
CA ILE A 17 9.86 0.18 25.57
C ILE A 17 9.45 -0.83 24.51
N ALA A 18 9.76 -0.49 23.26
CA ALA A 18 10.07 -1.46 22.23
C ALA A 18 11.41 -2.19 22.55
N GLY A 19 11.78 -2.28 23.82
CA GLY A 19 13.13 -2.66 24.23
C GLY A 19 13.27 -4.09 24.74
N ASP A 20 12.20 -4.75 25.11
CA ASP A 20 12.29 -6.07 25.75
C ASP A 20 12.00 -7.27 24.85
N ILE A 21 12.04 -7.10 23.52
CA ILE A 21 12.12 -8.25 22.61
C ILE A 21 13.55 -8.86 22.60
N THR A 22 14.41 -8.49 23.56
CA THR A 22 15.83 -8.82 23.51
C THR A 22 16.24 -10.12 24.21
N LYS A 23 15.30 -10.93 24.67
CA LYS A 23 15.62 -12.26 25.19
C LYS A 23 14.97 -13.38 24.37
N THR A 24 15.30 -13.43 23.11
CA THR A 24 15.22 -14.70 22.38
C THR A 24 16.46 -15.51 22.67
N THR A 25 16.36 -16.50 23.50
CA THR A 25 17.37 -17.56 23.59
C THR A 25 17.18 -18.48 22.39
N SER A 26 17.68 -18.05 21.23
CA SER A 26 17.94 -19.01 20.17
C SER A 26 19.27 -19.67 20.44
N THR A 27 19.30 -20.95 20.72
CA THR A 27 20.47 -21.81 20.62
C THR A 27 20.83 -22.01 19.13
N GLY A 28 21.18 -20.97 18.45
CA GLY A 28 21.63 -20.99 17.09
C GLY A 28 22.05 -19.59 16.74
N THR A 29 23.29 -19.41 16.32
CA THR A 29 23.99 -18.19 15.94
C THR A 29 23.03 -17.02 15.67
N SER A 30 22.83 -16.22 16.71
CA SER A 30 21.92 -15.10 16.70
C SER A 30 22.44 -14.02 15.76
N ASN A 31 21.81 -13.87 14.61
CA ASN A 31 21.87 -12.62 13.87
C ASN A 31 21.02 -11.57 14.61
N THR A 32 21.59 -10.99 15.66
CA THR A 32 21.06 -9.80 16.33
C THR A 32 20.79 -8.64 15.36
N SER A 33 21.37 -8.68 14.17
CA SER A 33 21.11 -7.74 13.08
C SER A 33 19.67 -7.78 12.57
N GLY A 34 19.00 -8.94 12.60
CA GLY A 34 17.61 -9.08 12.14
C GLY A 34 16.62 -8.39 13.07
N ILE A 35 16.81 -8.53 14.38
CA ILE A 35 15.92 -7.94 15.39
C ILE A 35 16.09 -6.41 15.43
N VAL A 36 17.34 -5.94 15.34
CA VAL A 36 17.62 -4.50 15.27
C VAL A 36 17.07 -3.87 13.99
N ASN A 37 16.98 -4.60 12.89
CA ASN A 37 16.38 -4.11 11.66
C ASN A 37 14.84 -4.05 11.74
N ILE A 38 14.18 -4.93 12.49
CA ILE A 38 12.73 -4.85 12.73
C ILE A 38 12.40 -3.61 13.58
N VAL A 39 13.25 -3.26 14.54
CA VAL A 39 13.07 -2.04 15.37
C VAL A 39 13.46 -0.77 14.62
N LYS A 40 14.37 -0.87 13.63
CA LYS A 40 14.75 0.27 12.78
C LYS A 40 13.83 0.52 11.59
N ASN A 41 12.99 -0.43 11.21
CA ASN A 41 11.96 -0.17 10.22
C ASN A 41 10.89 0.68 10.90
N MET A 42 10.84 1.96 10.55
CA MET A 42 9.73 2.83 10.92
C MET A 42 8.43 2.08 10.65
N ASP A 43 7.50 2.14 11.59
CA ASP A 43 6.16 1.65 11.37
C ASP A 43 5.68 2.15 9.99
N PRO A 44 5.23 1.26 9.09
CA PRO A 44 4.76 1.67 7.77
C PRO A 44 3.75 2.82 7.80
N LEU A 45 2.93 2.92 8.86
CA LEU A 45 2.02 4.05 9.05
C LEU A 45 2.75 5.36 9.34
N THR A 46 3.86 5.32 10.07
CA THR A 46 4.71 6.50 10.31
C THR A 46 5.34 6.99 9.02
N GLU A 47 5.80 6.09 8.16
CA GLU A 47 6.34 6.44 6.84
C GLU A 47 5.26 7.09 5.97
N ILE A 48 4.07 6.49 5.88
CA ILE A 48 2.93 7.03 5.15
C ILE A 48 2.56 8.42 5.69
N LYS A 49 2.46 8.56 7.01
CA LYS A 49 2.12 9.83 7.66
C LYS A 49 3.14 10.95 7.38
N THR A 50 4.41 10.59 7.27
CA THR A 50 5.49 11.54 7.01
C THR A 50 5.60 11.90 5.52
N SER A 51 5.44 10.93 4.63
CA SER A 51 5.58 11.12 3.19
C SER A 51 4.29 11.62 2.53
N GLY A 52 3.14 11.27 3.06
CA GLY A 52 1.84 11.44 2.43
C GLY A 52 1.59 10.49 1.27
N ILE A 53 2.45 9.49 1.09
CA ILE A 53 2.39 8.52 -0.01
C ILE A 53 2.05 7.15 0.54
N LEU A 54 1.03 6.51 -0.04
CA LEU A 54 0.73 5.11 0.23
C LEU A 54 1.55 4.23 -0.72
N PRO A 55 2.47 3.40 -0.22
CA PRO A 55 3.28 2.55 -1.08
C PRO A 55 2.43 1.47 -1.76
N ILE A 56 2.53 1.39 -3.09
CA ILE A 56 1.89 0.37 -3.91
C ILE A 56 3.00 -0.48 -4.53
N ASP A 57 2.90 -1.79 -4.39
CA ASP A 57 3.70 -2.71 -5.18
C ASP A 57 3.01 -2.92 -6.54
N PRO A 58 3.63 -2.47 -7.66
CA PRO A 58 3.05 -2.59 -8.99
C PRO A 58 2.74 -4.03 -9.41
N LEU A 59 3.41 -5.01 -8.85
CA LEU A 59 3.23 -6.42 -9.20
C LEU A 59 2.44 -7.23 -8.17
N SER A 60 1.93 -6.61 -7.12
CA SER A 60 1.23 -7.28 -6.00
C SER A 60 0.01 -8.10 -6.42
N ALA A 61 -0.68 -7.74 -7.51
CA ALA A 61 -1.83 -8.47 -8.03
C ALA A 61 -1.50 -9.43 -9.19
N LYS A 62 -0.21 -9.57 -9.57
CA LYS A 62 0.20 -10.46 -10.66
C LYS A 62 -0.19 -11.91 -10.37
N SER A 63 -0.99 -12.49 -11.24
CA SER A 63 -1.53 -13.84 -11.11
C SER A 63 -1.89 -14.40 -12.48
N SER A 64 -2.40 -15.64 -12.54
CA SER A 64 -2.87 -16.26 -13.77
C SER A 64 -4.07 -15.55 -14.44
N LEU A 65 -4.72 -14.63 -13.72
CA LEU A 65 -5.80 -13.80 -14.27
C LEU A 65 -5.27 -12.76 -15.28
N PHE A 66 -3.98 -12.50 -15.29
CA PHE A 66 -3.36 -11.46 -16.10
C PHE A 66 -2.36 -12.03 -17.08
N THR A 67 -2.23 -11.35 -18.21
CA THR A 67 -1.18 -11.60 -19.21
C THR A 67 -0.19 -10.45 -19.14
N THR A 68 1.10 -10.77 -19.04
CA THR A 68 2.15 -9.77 -19.22
C THR A 68 2.41 -9.64 -20.72
N SER A 69 2.22 -8.45 -21.28
CA SER A 69 2.54 -8.18 -22.67
C SER A 69 4.03 -7.93 -22.83
N THR A 70 4.68 -8.68 -23.71
CA THR A 70 6.07 -8.45 -24.15
C THR A 70 6.16 -7.47 -25.31
N ASP A 71 5.04 -7.21 -25.98
CA ASP A 71 4.96 -6.24 -27.06
C ASP A 71 5.00 -4.81 -26.49
N GLN A 72 6.02 -4.06 -26.86
CA GLN A 72 6.21 -2.69 -26.39
C GLN A 72 5.21 -1.68 -26.98
N THR A 73 4.51 -2.08 -28.02
CA THR A 73 3.43 -1.28 -28.61
C THR A 73 2.09 -1.48 -27.91
N SER A 74 1.99 -2.51 -27.07
CA SER A 74 0.81 -2.76 -26.27
C SER A 74 0.58 -1.62 -25.27
N LYS A 75 -0.68 -1.19 -25.18
CA LYS A 75 -1.12 -0.11 -24.31
C LYS A 75 -0.86 -0.39 -22.83
N TYR A 76 -0.94 -1.66 -22.43
CA TYR A 76 -0.76 -2.12 -21.06
C TYR A 76 0.38 -3.14 -20.97
N LEU A 77 1.09 -3.12 -19.85
CA LEU A 77 2.04 -4.17 -19.49
C LEU A 77 1.30 -5.42 -19.00
N LEU A 78 0.23 -5.22 -18.21
CA LEU A 78 -0.58 -6.28 -17.61
C LEU A 78 -2.03 -6.15 -18.07
N GLU A 79 -2.56 -7.19 -18.70
CA GLU A 79 -3.91 -7.21 -19.24
C GLU A 79 -4.74 -8.34 -18.64
N THR A 80 -5.99 -8.05 -18.31
CA THR A 80 -6.93 -9.03 -17.77
C THR A 80 -7.34 -10.06 -18.80
N ARG A 81 -7.12 -11.34 -18.51
CA ARG A 81 -7.47 -12.47 -19.40
C ARG A 81 -8.96 -12.82 -19.42
N SER A 82 -9.68 -12.41 -18.38
CA SER A 82 -11.01 -12.96 -18.15
C SER A 82 -12.07 -12.32 -19.03
N LYS A 83 -12.77 -13.16 -19.80
CA LYS A 83 -14.00 -12.78 -20.52
C LYS A 83 -15.16 -12.43 -19.58
N TYR A 84 -15.05 -12.77 -18.30
CA TYR A 84 -16.12 -12.60 -17.32
C TYR A 84 -16.01 -11.29 -16.53
N ILE A 85 -14.90 -10.57 -16.69
CA ILE A 85 -14.70 -9.28 -16.02
C ILE A 85 -15.10 -8.16 -16.98
N ASN A 86 -16.13 -7.41 -16.58
CA ASN A 86 -16.52 -6.20 -17.33
C ASN A 86 -15.57 -5.05 -16.98
N LEU A 87 -14.54 -4.86 -17.81
CA LEU A 87 -13.55 -3.80 -17.62
C LEU A 87 -14.17 -2.40 -17.59
N ALA A 88 -15.25 -2.17 -18.30
CA ALA A 88 -15.95 -0.89 -18.34
C ALA A 88 -16.55 -0.48 -16.97
N SER A 89 -16.64 -1.42 -16.03
CA SER A 89 -17.12 -1.13 -14.67
C SER A 89 -16.03 -0.65 -13.71
N PHE A 90 -14.78 -0.56 -14.16
CA PHE A 90 -13.63 -0.14 -13.37
C PHE A 90 -13.05 1.17 -13.90
N TYR A 91 -12.48 1.94 -13.01
CA TYR A 91 -11.82 3.21 -13.30
C TYR A 91 -10.31 3.04 -13.17
N GLY A 92 -9.54 3.59 -14.09
CA GLY A 92 -8.09 3.51 -14.13
C GLY A 92 -7.50 4.62 -14.98
N SER A 93 -6.29 4.39 -15.49
CA SER A 93 -5.53 5.37 -16.28
C SER A 93 -6.28 5.92 -17.49
N ASP A 94 -7.08 5.11 -18.16
CA ASP A 94 -7.88 5.59 -19.29
C ASP A 94 -8.93 6.62 -18.89
N TYR A 95 -9.64 6.34 -17.80
CA TYR A 95 -10.60 7.28 -17.24
C TYR A 95 -9.90 8.58 -16.82
N PHE A 96 -8.82 8.48 -16.08
CA PHE A 96 -8.05 9.62 -15.61
C PHE A 96 -7.57 10.52 -16.76
N LEU A 97 -6.91 9.94 -17.76
CA LEU A 97 -6.38 10.69 -18.90
C LEU A 97 -7.49 11.35 -19.73
N SER A 98 -8.60 10.64 -19.93
CA SER A 98 -9.77 11.21 -20.63
C SER A 98 -10.37 12.41 -19.89
N ARG A 99 -10.41 12.35 -18.55
CA ARG A 99 -10.89 13.46 -17.71
C ARG A 99 -9.96 14.67 -17.75
N LEU A 100 -8.66 14.46 -17.95
CA LEU A 100 -7.69 15.54 -18.18
C LEU A 100 -7.78 16.14 -19.61
N GLY A 101 -8.63 15.57 -20.48
CA GLY A 101 -8.78 16.03 -21.85
C GLY A 101 -7.70 15.52 -22.80
N TYR A 102 -6.96 14.49 -22.43
CA TYR A 102 -5.99 13.83 -23.32
C TYR A 102 -6.74 12.89 -24.26
N ASP A 103 -6.77 13.23 -25.53
CA ASP A 103 -7.30 12.39 -26.59
C ASP A 103 -6.30 11.33 -27.07
N GLU A 104 -6.72 10.49 -28.01
CA GLU A 104 -5.88 9.42 -28.55
C GLU A 104 -4.61 9.92 -29.26
N SER A 105 -4.57 11.18 -29.69
CA SER A 105 -3.43 11.80 -30.34
C SER A 105 -2.38 12.30 -29.36
N SER A 106 -2.74 12.50 -28.09
CA SER A 106 -1.85 13.02 -27.08
C SER A 106 -0.73 12.01 -26.74
N GLU A 107 0.46 12.53 -26.46
CA GLU A 107 1.61 11.73 -26.02
C GLU A 107 1.26 10.89 -24.79
N TRP A 108 0.51 11.46 -23.87
CA TRP A 108 0.13 10.81 -22.62
C TRP A 108 -0.83 9.63 -22.85
N ASN A 109 -1.71 9.73 -23.81
CA ASN A 109 -2.63 8.64 -24.13
C ASN A 109 -1.93 7.48 -24.86
N ARG A 110 -0.80 7.77 -25.52
CA ARG A 110 0.08 6.73 -26.11
C ARG A 110 1.07 6.17 -25.10
N ALA A 111 1.24 6.80 -23.94
CA ALA A 111 2.12 6.28 -22.90
C ALA A 111 1.66 4.90 -22.44
N ARG A 112 2.60 3.98 -22.37
CA ARG A 112 2.32 2.63 -21.88
C ARG A 112 1.96 2.68 -20.38
N ARG A 113 0.92 1.95 -19.99
CA ARG A 113 0.44 1.89 -18.62
C ARG A 113 0.80 0.56 -17.98
N LEU A 114 0.84 0.53 -16.66
CA LEU A 114 1.09 -0.67 -15.89
C LEU A 114 0.05 -1.76 -16.19
N GLY A 115 -1.23 -1.44 -16.12
CA GLY A 115 -2.29 -2.39 -16.33
C GLY A 115 -3.56 -1.78 -16.87
N ASP A 116 -4.51 -2.64 -17.22
CA ASP A 116 -5.87 -2.21 -17.50
C ASP A 116 -6.59 -1.76 -16.20
N ALA A 117 -7.79 -1.19 -16.35
CA ALA A 117 -8.51 -0.62 -15.22
C ALA A 117 -8.77 -1.61 -14.07
N TYR A 118 -8.94 -2.90 -14.37
CA TYR A 118 -9.15 -3.90 -13.32
C TYR A 118 -7.87 -4.24 -12.56
N TYR A 119 -6.74 -4.34 -13.27
CA TYR A 119 -5.44 -4.54 -12.62
C TYR A 119 -5.08 -3.38 -11.69
N GLU A 120 -5.22 -2.15 -12.19
CA GLU A 120 -4.94 -0.94 -11.41
C GLU A 120 -5.87 -0.84 -10.19
N TYR A 121 -7.15 -1.14 -10.37
CA TYR A 121 -8.11 -1.23 -9.27
C TYR A 121 -7.66 -2.20 -8.18
N LEU A 122 -7.20 -3.39 -8.54
CA LEU A 122 -6.77 -4.39 -7.57
C LEU A 122 -5.55 -3.95 -6.76
N ILE A 123 -4.52 -3.40 -7.40
CA ILE A 123 -3.31 -2.99 -6.68
C ILE A 123 -3.56 -1.79 -5.77
N VAL A 124 -4.40 -0.85 -6.20
CA VAL A 124 -4.74 0.34 -5.40
C VAL A 124 -5.60 -0.05 -4.19
N THR A 125 -6.69 -0.79 -4.40
CA THR A 125 -7.58 -1.17 -3.31
C THR A 125 -6.92 -2.11 -2.33
N ARG A 126 -6.07 -3.02 -2.81
CA ARG A 126 -5.26 -3.89 -1.95
C ARG A 126 -4.30 -3.06 -1.08
N ALA A 127 -3.58 -2.11 -1.66
CA ALA A 127 -2.67 -1.26 -0.91
C ALA A 127 -3.40 -0.42 0.16
N ILE A 128 -4.58 0.13 -0.16
CA ILE A 128 -5.42 0.86 0.79
C ILE A 128 -5.86 -0.08 1.92
N SER A 129 -6.40 -1.24 1.60
CA SER A 129 -6.86 -2.21 2.59
C SER A 129 -5.73 -2.70 3.49
N ASP A 130 -4.58 -3.06 2.92
CA ASP A 130 -3.47 -3.65 3.66
C ASP A 130 -2.76 -2.65 4.57
N LYS A 131 -2.69 -1.38 4.15
CA LYS A 131 -1.95 -0.34 4.88
C LYS A 131 -2.83 0.51 5.79
N LEU A 132 -4.02 0.88 5.35
CA LEU A 132 -4.92 1.77 6.09
C LEU A 132 -6.10 1.03 6.73
N GLY A 133 -6.44 -0.16 6.24
CA GLY A 133 -7.62 -0.92 6.66
C GLY A 133 -8.93 -0.33 6.14
N THR A 134 -10.04 -1.03 6.39
CA THR A 134 -11.38 -0.67 5.89
C THR A 134 -11.96 0.61 6.53
N ARG A 135 -11.35 1.13 7.57
CA ARG A 135 -11.84 2.30 8.33
C ARG A 135 -11.82 3.61 7.53
N PHE A 136 -11.04 3.65 6.45
CA PHE A 136 -10.84 4.86 5.65
C PHE A 136 -11.78 4.96 4.44
N ILE A 137 -12.59 3.93 4.20
CA ILE A 137 -13.47 3.88 3.04
C ILE A 137 -14.84 4.53 3.33
N ASN A 138 -14.95 5.49 4.18
CA ASN A 138 -16.11 6.38 4.42
C ASN A 138 -17.48 5.88 3.84
N GLY A 139 -17.74 4.56 3.87
CA GLY A 139 -18.96 3.97 3.34
C GLY A 139 -19.06 3.91 1.80
N LEU A 140 -18.02 4.33 1.08
CA LEU A 140 -17.94 4.16 -0.37
C LEU A 140 -17.55 2.74 -0.73
N SER A 141 -18.07 2.23 -1.84
CA SER A 141 -17.50 1.01 -2.44
C SER A 141 -16.09 1.30 -2.95
N ASP A 142 -15.25 0.26 -3.03
CA ASP A 142 -13.87 0.42 -3.52
C ASP A 142 -13.81 1.07 -4.91
N LYS A 143 -14.79 0.80 -5.77
CA LYS A 143 -14.89 1.39 -7.11
C LYS A 143 -15.23 2.88 -7.06
N GLU A 144 -16.15 3.27 -6.19
CA GLU A 144 -16.53 4.66 -5.98
C GLU A 144 -15.40 5.45 -5.35
N LEU A 145 -14.68 4.85 -4.41
CA LEU A 145 -13.49 5.45 -3.82
C LEU A 145 -12.42 5.71 -4.88
N MET A 146 -12.10 4.70 -5.70
CA MET A 146 -11.12 4.87 -6.77
C MET A 146 -11.52 5.95 -7.76
N LYS A 147 -12.80 5.97 -8.16
CA LYS A 147 -13.32 7.03 -9.02
C LYS A 147 -13.17 8.40 -8.39
N ALA A 148 -13.58 8.56 -7.13
CA ALA A 148 -13.49 9.83 -6.41
C ALA A 148 -12.04 10.33 -6.32
N MET A 149 -11.08 9.44 -6.02
CA MET A 149 -9.67 9.81 -5.96
C MET A 149 -9.10 10.22 -7.32
N LEU A 150 -9.55 9.60 -8.41
CA LEU A 150 -9.19 10.00 -9.77
C LEU A 150 -9.81 11.35 -10.17
N ASP A 151 -11.07 11.59 -9.81
CA ASP A 151 -11.73 12.88 -10.03
C ASP A 151 -11.03 14.00 -9.25
N ASN A 152 -10.69 13.76 -7.98
CA ASN A 152 -9.90 14.69 -7.16
C ASN A 152 -8.57 15.04 -7.83
N SER A 153 -7.92 14.05 -8.48
CA SER A 153 -6.65 14.28 -9.19
C SER A 153 -6.81 15.27 -10.35
N VAL A 154 -7.92 15.16 -11.09
CA VAL A 154 -8.24 16.08 -12.18
C VAL A 154 -8.48 17.49 -11.64
N ASP A 155 -9.19 17.60 -10.52
CA ASP A 155 -9.52 18.89 -9.92
C ASP A 155 -8.27 19.65 -9.44
N VAL A 156 -7.32 18.93 -8.82
CA VAL A 156 -6.10 19.57 -8.27
C VAL A 156 -4.99 19.75 -9.31
N GLN A 157 -5.08 19.12 -10.46
CA GLN A 157 -4.00 19.11 -11.47
C GLN A 157 -3.57 20.53 -11.87
N LYS A 158 -4.53 21.41 -12.14
CA LYS A 158 -4.24 22.81 -12.55
C LYS A 158 -3.75 23.64 -11.38
N ASP A 159 -4.42 23.53 -10.23
CA ASP A 159 -4.14 24.34 -9.04
C ASP A 159 -2.73 24.07 -8.51
N LEU A 160 -2.29 22.80 -8.51
CA LEU A 160 -0.97 22.39 -8.04
C LEU A 160 0.05 22.24 -9.18
N GLN A 161 -0.30 22.57 -10.42
CA GLN A 161 0.56 22.46 -11.60
C GLN A 161 1.18 21.06 -11.74
N LEU A 162 0.38 20.02 -11.58
CA LEU A 162 0.85 18.65 -11.65
C LEU A 162 1.09 18.24 -13.11
N THR A 163 2.17 17.52 -13.35
CA THR A 163 2.53 16.96 -14.66
C THR A 163 2.42 15.45 -14.62
N VAL A 164 1.61 14.85 -15.50
CA VAL A 164 1.48 13.39 -15.60
C VAL A 164 2.86 12.77 -15.84
N GLY A 165 3.11 11.66 -15.19
CA GLY A 165 4.39 10.94 -15.26
C GLY A 165 5.45 11.45 -14.28
N VAL A 166 5.19 12.54 -13.57
CA VAL A 166 6.11 13.16 -12.60
C VAL A 166 5.53 13.06 -11.19
N SER A 167 6.37 12.68 -10.24
CA SER A 167 6.01 12.61 -8.82
C SER A 167 5.69 13.99 -8.25
N LEU A 168 4.77 14.04 -7.30
CA LEU A 168 4.49 15.27 -6.57
C LEU A 168 5.67 15.67 -5.69
N THR A 169 5.93 16.96 -5.63
CA THR A 169 6.87 17.53 -4.65
C THR A 169 6.28 17.49 -3.24
N LYS A 170 7.13 17.59 -2.22
CA LYS A 170 6.68 17.62 -0.82
C LYS A 170 5.67 18.76 -0.55
N ASP A 171 5.86 19.90 -1.20
CA ASP A 171 4.97 21.03 -1.00
C ASP A 171 3.61 20.80 -1.69
N GLN A 172 3.61 20.18 -2.87
CA GLN A 172 2.37 19.77 -3.55
C GLN A 172 1.61 18.74 -2.71
N VAL A 173 2.29 17.74 -2.13
CA VAL A 173 1.65 16.76 -1.23
C VAL A 173 1.04 17.45 -0.01
N LYS A 174 1.74 18.39 0.63
CA LYS A 174 1.20 19.16 1.76
C LYS A 174 0.01 20.03 1.41
N ALA A 175 -0.09 20.46 0.15
CA ALA A 175 -1.19 21.28 -0.33
C ALA A 175 -2.46 20.49 -0.68
N LEU A 176 -2.39 19.15 -0.68
CA LEU A 176 -3.54 18.31 -1.00
C LEU A 176 -4.64 18.46 0.05
N LYS A 177 -5.83 18.78 -0.43
CA LYS A 177 -7.07 18.86 0.38
C LYS A 177 -7.88 17.56 0.36
N SER A 178 -7.65 16.73 -0.65
CA SER A 178 -8.32 15.44 -0.87
C SER A 178 -7.30 14.39 -1.29
N ASP A 179 -7.61 13.13 -1.00
CA ASP A 179 -6.79 12.00 -1.45
C ASP A 179 -6.89 11.85 -2.96
N ILE A 180 -5.78 11.53 -3.61
CA ILE A 180 -5.69 11.44 -5.06
C ILE A 180 -4.97 10.17 -5.51
N ILE A 181 -5.26 9.74 -6.73
CA ILE A 181 -4.46 8.77 -7.48
C ILE A 181 -3.79 9.50 -8.62
N TRP A 182 -2.45 9.58 -8.57
CA TRP A 182 -1.65 10.23 -9.60
C TRP A 182 -0.83 9.20 -10.37
N TYR A 183 -0.60 9.43 -11.65
CA TYR A 183 0.16 8.50 -12.49
C TYR A 183 1.57 9.01 -12.73
N GLU A 184 2.54 8.16 -12.42
CA GLU A 184 3.97 8.45 -12.52
C GLU A 184 4.69 7.41 -13.36
N TYR A 185 5.78 7.80 -14.02
CA TYR A 185 6.61 6.85 -14.73
C TYR A 185 7.48 6.05 -13.77
N GLU A 186 7.39 4.73 -13.90
CA GLU A 186 8.29 3.79 -13.25
C GLU A 186 8.81 2.75 -14.25
N VAL A 187 9.89 2.06 -13.88
CA VAL A 187 10.39 0.90 -14.61
C VAL A 187 9.91 -0.36 -13.89
N VAL A 188 9.01 -1.09 -14.53
CA VAL A 188 8.44 -2.34 -14.03
C VAL A 188 8.77 -3.45 -15.04
N ASP A 189 9.36 -4.57 -14.56
CA ASP A 189 9.86 -5.65 -15.43
C ASP A 189 10.71 -5.13 -16.61
N GLY A 190 11.56 -4.12 -16.36
CA GLY A 190 12.44 -3.50 -17.36
C GLY A 190 11.74 -2.56 -18.35
N GLN A 191 10.46 -2.27 -18.17
CA GLN A 191 9.68 -1.44 -19.06
C GLN A 191 9.20 -0.16 -18.38
N LYS A 192 9.36 0.99 -19.05
CA LYS A 192 8.88 2.28 -18.58
C LYS A 192 7.37 2.37 -18.79
N VAL A 193 6.61 2.42 -17.71
CA VAL A 193 5.14 2.48 -17.70
C VAL A 193 4.64 3.53 -16.75
N LEU A 194 3.41 4.03 -17.01
CA LEU A 194 2.68 4.83 -16.02
C LEU A 194 2.09 3.91 -14.95
N VAL A 195 2.38 4.23 -13.70
CA VAL A 195 1.96 3.48 -12.50
C VAL A 195 1.10 4.38 -11.62
N PRO A 196 -0.04 3.90 -11.11
CA PRO A 196 -0.84 4.67 -10.16
C PRO A 196 -0.10 4.79 -8.82
N LYS A 197 -0.13 5.99 -8.25
CA LYS A 197 0.37 6.32 -6.91
C LYS A 197 -0.76 6.93 -6.10
N VAL A 198 -0.89 6.53 -4.85
CA VAL A 198 -1.87 7.11 -3.93
C VAL A 198 -1.18 8.15 -3.07
N TYR A 199 -1.69 9.38 -3.14
CA TYR A 199 -1.29 10.49 -2.29
C TYR A 199 -2.42 10.85 -1.34
N LEU A 200 -2.11 10.96 -0.07
CA LEU A 200 -3.08 11.21 0.99
C LEU A 200 -3.07 12.69 1.40
N SER A 201 -4.25 13.24 1.57
CA SER A 201 -4.45 14.60 2.06
C SER A 201 -4.03 14.76 3.52
N GLN A 202 -3.75 15.99 3.93
CA GLN A 202 -3.40 16.29 5.31
C GLN A 202 -4.52 15.89 6.29
N THR A 203 -5.78 15.96 5.86
CA THR A 203 -6.94 15.53 6.65
C THR A 203 -6.90 14.01 6.89
N THR A 204 -6.66 13.23 5.84
CA THR A 204 -6.53 11.78 5.96
C THR A 204 -5.31 11.41 6.81
N LEU A 205 -4.16 12.05 6.57
CA LEU A 205 -2.94 11.81 7.35
C LEU A 205 -3.11 12.12 8.84
N ALA A 206 -3.87 13.17 9.16
CA ALA A 206 -4.18 13.50 10.56
C ALA A 206 -5.11 12.48 11.21
N SER A 207 -5.99 11.83 10.44
CA SER A 207 -6.91 10.81 10.92
C SER A 207 -6.24 9.44 11.12
N ILE A 208 -5.08 9.22 10.51
CA ILE A 208 -4.28 8.03 10.78
C ILE A 208 -3.75 8.14 12.20
N GLU A 209 -4.39 7.45 13.11
CA GLU A 209 -3.87 7.26 14.44
C GLU A 209 -2.61 6.40 14.35
N VAL A 210 -1.46 7.02 14.48
CA VAL A 210 -0.26 6.32 14.90
C VAL A 210 -0.46 6.05 16.39
N ASP A 211 -1.41 5.19 16.65
CA ASP A 211 -1.56 4.60 17.95
C ASP A 211 -0.29 3.76 18.13
N GLY A 212 0.47 3.97 19.18
CA GLY A 212 1.72 3.24 19.44
C GLY A 212 1.56 1.72 19.55
N ARG A 213 0.65 1.18 18.78
CA ARG A 213 0.29 -0.23 18.64
C ARG A 213 1.12 -0.82 17.52
N ASN A 214 2.14 -1.56 17.91
CA ASN A 214 2.91 -2.34 16.95
C ASN A 214 2.02 -3.42 16.32
N LYS A 215 2.19 -3.63 15.03
CA LYS A 215 1.57 -4.75 14.32
C LYS A 215 2.56 -5.91 14.22
N ILE A 216 2.11 -7.11 14.57
CA ILE A 216 2.79 -8.35 14.21
C ILE A 216 1.99 -8.98 13.08
N VAL A 217 2.61 -9.08 11.91
CA VAL A 217 1.98 -9.64 10.71
C VAL A 217 2.72 -10.88 10.27
N GLY A 218 2.03 -12.01 10.26
CA GLY A 218 2.51 -13.24 9.63
C GLY A 218 1.87 -13.41 8.26
N LEU A 219 2.68 -13.69 7.23
CA LEU A 219 2.18 -13.89 5.87
C LEU A 219 1.61 -15.31 5.68
N GLU A 220 2.31 -16.32 6.19
CA GLU A 220 1.91 -17.73 6.08
C GLU A 220 1.67 -18.37 7.44
N LEU A 221 2.59 -18.16 8.38
CA LEU A 221 2.50 -18.66 9.75
C LEU A 221 3.00 -17.62 10.72
N THR A 222 2.18 -17.27 11.69
CA THR A 222 2.61 -16.53 12.88
C THR A 222 2.53 -17.47 14.08
N ALA A 223 3.65 -17.84 14.66
CA ALA A 223 3.72 -18.63 15.88
C ALA A 223 4.33 -17.78 17.00
N ILE A 224 3.60 -17.63 18.09
CA ILE A 224 4.02 -16.86 19.26
C ILE A 224 3.93 -17.80 20.46
N ASN A 225 5.09 -18.06 21.08
CA ASN A 225 5.17 -18.79 22.35
C ASN A 225 5.79 -17.87 23.39
N ALA A 226 5.09 -17.65 24.48
CA ALA A 226 5.57 -16.85 25.59
C ALA A 226 4.86 -17.23 26.90
N ASP A 227 5.49 -16.96 28.03
CA ASP A 227 4.84 -17.16 29.33
C ASP A 227 3.69 -16.18 29.54
N GLU A 228 3.84 -14.95 29.08
CA GLU A 228 2.80 -13.92 29.12
C GLU A 228 2.82 -13.10 27.82
N ILE A 229 1.64 -12.86 27.25
CA ILE A 229 1.45 -12.00 26.07
C ILE A 229 0.58 -10.83 26.46
N ARG A 230 1.14 -9.62 26.37
CA ARG A 230 0.39 -8.36 26.49
C ARG A 230 0.32 -7.72 25.11
N ASN A 231 -0.85 -7.75 24.50
CA ASN A 231 -1.08 -7.19 23.17
C ASN A 231 -1.97 -5.95 23.24
N ASN A 232 -1.35 -4.78 23.07
CA ASN A 232 -2.05 -3.49 22.92
C ASN A 232 -2.13 -3.07 21.45
N GLY A 233 -1.69 -3.92 20.53
CA GLY A 233 -1.64 -3.69 19.09
C GLY A 233 -2.52 -4.65 18.32
N GLN A 234 -2.10 -4.96 17.09
CA GLN A 234 -2.77 -5.89 16.20
C GLN A 234 -1.88 -7.10 15.91
N LEU A 235 -2.46 -8.29 16.03
CA LEU A 235 -1.90 -9.55 15.55
C LEU A 235 -2.68 -9.93 14.29
N ILE A 236 -2.00 -9.97 13.15
CA ILE A 236 -2.64 -10.19 11.86
C ILE A 236 -2.02 -11.41 11.20
N GLY A 237 -2.82 -12.45 10.99
CA GLY A 237 -2.49 -13.54 10.08
C GLY A 237 -3.05 -13.24 8.69
N ASN A 238 -2.21 -12.82 7.76
CA ASN A 238 -2.64 -12.42 6.42
C ASN A 238 -2.71 -13.63 5.49
N GLY A 239 -3.82 -14.35 5.54
CA GLY A 239 -4.06 -15.55 4.73
C GLY A 239 -3.42 -16.85 5.26
N GLY A 240 -2.76 -16.79 6.41
CA GLY A 240 -2.10 -17.93 7.04
C GLY A 240 -2.67 -18.32 8.39
N VAL A 241 -1.99 -19.22 9.10
CA VAL A 241 -2.35 -19.69 10.43
C VAL A 241 -1.64 -18.83 11.47
N THR A 242 -2.40 -18.29 12.43
CA THR A 242 -1.84 -17.67 13.63
C THR A 242 -1.97 -18.64 14.80
N TYR A 243 -0.84 -19.06 15.35
CA TYR A 243 -0.76 -19.90 16.54
C TYR A 243 -0.19 -19.10 17.69
N ILE A 244 -0.94 -19.04 18.79
CA ILE A 244 -0.52 -18.33 19.99
C ILE A 244 -0.56 -19.31 21.15
N ASN A 245 0.59 -19.51 21.79
CA ASN A 245 0.72 -20.30 22.99
C ASN A 245 1.22 -19.39 24.11
N ALA A 246 0.41 -19.17 25.11
CA ALA A 246 0.75 -18.38 26.27
C ALA A 246 0.43 -19.17 27.56
N GLY A 247 1.30 -19.09 28.54
CA GLY A 247 1.13 -19.74 29.84
C GLY A 247 0.05 -19.09 30.72
N ARG A 248 -0.33 -17.83 30.38
CA ARG A 248 -1.39 -17.06 31.05
C ARG A 248 -2.08 -16.11 30.09
#